data_4092ea9ce889c725c2ba07128a7f7a81
#
_entry.id   4092ea9ce889c725c2ba07128a7f7a81
#
_cell.length_a   1.000
_cell.length_b   1.000
_cell.length_c   1.000
_cell.angle_alpha   90.00
_cell.angle_beta   90.00
_cell.angle_gamma   90.00
#
_symmetry.space_group_name_H-M   'P 1'
#
loop_
_entity.id
_entity.type
_entity.pdbx_description
1 polymer ?
#
loop_
_entity_poly.entity_id
_entity_poly.type
_entity_poly.pdbx_seq_one_letter_code
_entity_poly.pdbx_strand_id
1 'polypeptide(L)'
;VDPVITSTHDYLGRDKVKHVAVNPQADVPLQLALAHTLYTEKLYDKHFLDNYCVGFEQFLPYLLGESDGQPKDAQWAEKICGIDADTIRELARQMAGGRTQIIAGWCVQRMQHGEQWAWMIVVLASMLGQIGLPGGGFGFGWHYNGAGTPGRKGIILSGFSGSTTVPPV
;
A
#
# COMPACT_ATOMS: atom_id res chain seq x y z
N VAL A 1 6.46 -2.28 5.19
CA VAL A 1 5.76 -3.56 5.44
C VAL A 1 6.19 -4.53 4.37
N ASP A 2 6.71 -5.68 4.74
CA ASP A 2 7.24 -6.70 3.81
C ASP A 2 7.34 -8.03 4.56
N PRO A 3 7.06 -9.18 3.93
CA PRO A 3 7.22 -10.49 4.58
C PRO A 3 8.65 -10.77 5.06
N VAL A 4 9.64 -10.18 4.39
CA VAL A 4 11.07 -10.43 4.64
C VAL A 4 11.81 -9.14 4.91
N ILE A 5 12.70 -9.13 5.89
CA ILE A 5 13.66 -8.04 6.09
C ILE A 5 14.62 -7.98 4.91
N THR A 6 14.70 -6.83 4.27
CA THR A 6 15.60 -6.59 3.15
C THR A 6 16.85 -5.84 3.57
N SER A 7 17.88 -5.82 2.71
CA SER A 7 19.10 -5.03 2.93
C SER A 7 18.87 -3.53 3.09
N THR A 8 17.69 -3.03 2.75
CA THR A 8 17.27 -1.63 2.97
C THR A 8 17.40 -1.25 4.46
N HIS A 9 17.11 -2.16 5.39
CA HIS A 9 17.29 -1.96 6.82
C HIS A 9 18.74 -1.65 7.20
N ASP A 10 19.68 -2.37 6.60
CA ASP A 10 21.10 -2.19 6.92
C ASP A 10 21.66 -0.93 6.23
N TYR A 11 21.16 -0.61 5.03
CA TYR A 11 21.60 0.55 4.28
C TYR A 11 21.10 1.90 4.88
N LEU A 12 19.83 1.96 5.29
CA LEU A 12 19.23 3.19 5.83
C LEU A 12 19.48 3.41 7.33
N GLY A 13 19.92 2.36 8.05
CA GLY A 13 20.05 2.37 9.50
C GLY A 13 18.77 1.85 10.18
N ARG A 14 18.94 0.93 11.12
CA ARG A 14 17.85 0.24 11.83
C ARG A 14 17.02 1.16 12.71
N ASP A 15 17.57 2.28 13.10
CA ASP A 15 16.91 3.36 13.85
C ASP A 15 15.91 4.15 13.00
N LYS A 16 16.06 4.14 11.67
CA LYS A 16 15.22 4.88 10.71
C LYS A 16 14.19 4.01 10.01
N VAL A 17 14.28 2.71 10.14
CA VAL A 17 13.43 1.75 9.43
C VAL A 17 12.76 0.81 10.40
N LYS A 18 11.43 0.90 10.52
CA LYS A 18 10.61 -0.07 11.24
C LYS A 18 10.13 -1.13 10.25
N HIS A 19 10.55 -2.37 10.46
CA HIS A 19 10.02 -3.51 9.71
C HIS A 19 8.74 -4.04 10.37
N VAL A 20 7.70 -4.22 9.57
CA VAL A 20 6.46 -4.87 9.97
C VAL A 20 6.26 -6.06 9.02
N ALA A 21 6.40 -7.27 9.55
CA ALA A 21 6.25 -8.50 8.79
C ALA A 21 4.77 -8.78 8.52
N VAL A 22 4.42 -8.95 7.26
CA VAL A 22 3.06 -9.30 6.81
C VAL A 22 3.08 -10.70 6.22
N ASN A 23 2.04 -11.49 6.46
CA ASN A 23 1.88 -12.76 5.75
C ASN A 23 1.81 -12.53 4.24
N PRO A 24 2.43 -13.37 3.42
CA PRO A 24 2.33 -13.26 1.97
C PRO A 24 0.86 -13.18 1.50
N GLN A 25 0.58 -12.29 0.54
CA GLN A 25 -0.75 -12.04 -0.04
C GLN A 25 -1.80 -11.45 0.93
N ALA A 26 -1.41 -11.02 2.11
CA ALA A 26 -2.32 -10.41 3.09
C ALA A 26 -2.27 -8.87 3.09
N ASP A 27 -1.79 -8.27 2.00
CA ASP A 27 -1.69 -6.81 1.86
C ASP A 27 -3.06 -6.13 1.90
N VAL A 28 -4.05 -6.67 1.18
CA VAL A 28 -5.40 -6.07 1.12
C VAL A 28 -6.11 -6.09 2.48
N PRO A 29 -6.13 -7.19 3.25
CA PRO A 29 -6.64 -7.18 4.61
C PRO A 29 -5.98 -6.14 5.51
N LEU A 30 -4.66 -5.99 5.45
CA LEU A 30 -3.95 -4.95 6.18
C LEU A 30 -4.40 -3.55 5.75
N GLN A 31 -4.47 -3.29 4.45
CA GLN A 31 -4.88 -1.98 3.90
C GLN A 31 -6.31 -1.63 4.29
N LEU A 32 -7.23 -2.60 4.29
CA LEU A 32 -8.61 -2.42 4.74
C LEU A 32 -8.65 -2.05 6.23
N ALA A 33 -7.86 -2.70 7.08
CA ALA A 33 -7.82 -2.38 8.50
C ALA A 33 -7.19 -1.01 8.78
N LEU A 34 -6.20 -0.60 8.00
CA LEU A 34 -5.67 0.77 8.05
C LEU A 34 -6.77 1.78 7.68
N ALA A 35 -7.51 1.54 6.59
CA ALA A 35 -8.63 2.38 6.17
C ALA A 35 -9.75 2.44 7.23
N HIS A 36 -10.09 1.30 7.83
CA HIS A 36 -11.08 1.22 8.90
C HIS A 36 -10.64 2.06 10.11
N THR A 37 -9.39 1.96 10.53
CA THR A 37 -8.84 2.75 11.64
C THR A 37 -8.84 4.24 11.32
N LEU A 38 -8.37 4.63 10.12
CA LEU A 38 -8.42 6.03 9.67
C LEU A 38 -9.84 6.59 9.72
N TYR A 39 -10.83 5.81 9.30
CA TYR A 39 -12.22 6.25 9.29
C TYR A 39 -12.81 6.35 10.70
N THR A 40 -12.70 5.30 11.51
CA THR A 40 -13.34 5.23 12.84
C THR A 40 -12.72 6.19 13.85
N GLU A 41 -11.42 6.45 13.73
CA GLU A 41 -10.70 7.43 14.56
C GLU A 41 -10.75 8.86 13.99
N LYS A 42 -11.46 9.08 12.86
CA LYS A 42 -11.59 10.38 12.18
C LYS A 42 -10.26 11.01 11.79
N LEU A 43 -9.32 10.20 11.36
CA LEU A 43 -7.98 10.58 10.94
C LEU A 43 -7.87 10.83 9.43
N TYR A 44 -8.95 10.71 8.69
CA TYR A 44 -9.00 10.91 7.24
C TYR A 44 -9.32 12.37 6.87
N ASP A 45 -8.88 12.79 5.70
CA ASP A 45 -9.17 14.11 5.13
C ASP A 45 -10.54 14.10 4.42
N LYS A 46 -11.58 14.49 5.16
CA LYS A 46 -12.94 14.58 4.62
C LYS A 46 -13.03 15.57 3.44
N HIS A 47 -12.33 16.71 3.53
CA HIS A 47 -12.37 17.72 2.48
C HIS A 47 -11.80 17.18 1.17
N PHE A 48 -10.72 16.41 1.22
CA PHE A 48 -10.14 15.79 0.03
C PHE A 48 -11.11 14.77 -0.58
N LEU A 49 -11.71 13.91 0.24
CA LEU A 49 -12.68 12.90 -0.23
C LEU A 49 -13.90 13.53 -0.88
N ASP A 50 -14.48 14.55 -0.26
CA ASP A 50 -15.69 15.22 -0.76
C ASP A 50 -15.46 15.95 -2.10
N ASN A 51 -14.26 16.50 -2.33
CA ASN A 51 -14.01 17.36 -3.48
C ASN A 51 -13.30 16.65 -4.64
N TYR A 52 -12.55 15.59 -4.37
CA TYR A 52 -11.68 14.97 -5.38
C TYR A 52 -11.92 13.47 -5.58
N CYS A 53 -12.80 12.85 -4.79
CA CYS A 53 -13.08 11.44 -4.88
C CYS A 53 -14.55 11.16 -5.18
N VAL A 54 -14.82 10.03 -5.81
CA VAL A 54 -16.17 9.51 -6.03
C VAL A 54 -16.25 8.06 -5.55
N GLY A 55 -17.41 7.67 -5.00
CA GLY A 55 -17.66 6.29 -4.61
C GLY A 55 -17.18 5.93 -3.19
N PHE A 56 -16.69 6.86 -2.41
CA PHE A 56 -16.27 6.58 -1.03
C PHE A 56 -17.44 6.11 -0.16
N GLU A 57 -18.61 6.72 -0.32
CA GLU A 57 -19.82 6.31 0.40
C GLU A 57 -20.28 4.89 0.03
N GLN A 58 -19.98 4.43 -1.17
CA GLN A 58 -20.28 3.06 -1.61
C GLN A 58 -19.29 2.04 -1.01
N PHE A 59 -18.09 2.47 -0.72
CA PHE A 59 -17.06 1.64 -0.07
C PHE A 59 -17.31 1.46 1.44
N LEU A 60 -17.83 2.48 2.11
CA LEU A 60 -18.00 2.49 3.57
C LEU A 60 -18.82 1.31 4.12
N PRO A 61 -20.00 0.94 3.55
CA PRO A 61 -20.76 -0.20 4.06
C PRO A 61 -19.97 -1.52 4.06
N TYR A 62 -19.11 -1.72 3.08
CA TYR A 62 -18.22 -2.87 3.06
C TYR A 62 -17.11 -2.77 4.12
N LEU A 63 -16.48 -1.60 4.24
CA LEU A 63 -15.41 -1.36 5.21
C LEU A 63 -15.91 -1.57 6.65
N LEU A 64 -17.11 -1.07 6.96
CA LEU A 64 -17.72 -1.13 8.27
C LEU A 64 -18.43 -2.47 8.57
N GLY A 65 -18.54 -3.36 7.58
CA GLY A 65 -19.18 -4.66 7.73
C GLY A 65 -20.70 -4.62 7.62
N GLU A 66 -21.27 -3.52 7.16
CA GLU A 66 -22.73 -3.39 7.00
C GLU A 66 -23.26 -4.24 5.85
N SER A 67 -22.44 -4.46 4.80
CA SER A 67 -22.81 -5.22 3.62
C SER A 67 -22.63 -6.74 3.76
N ASP A 68 -21.74 -7.21 4.64
CA ASP A 68 -21.39 -8.63 4.76
C ASP A 68 -21.30 -9.14 6.21
N GLY A 69 -21.65 -8.29 7.19
CA GLY A 69 -21.63 -8.65 8.61
C GLY A 69 -20.24 -8.71 9.23
N GLN A 70 -19.18 -8.35 8.48
CA GLN A 70 -17.79 -8.42 8.95
C GLN A 70 -17.06 -7.07 8.83
N PRO A 71 -16.91 -6.30 9.92
CA PRO A 71 -16.05 -5.13 9.93
C PRO A 71 -14.60 -5.48 9.54
N LYS A 72 -14.02 -4.66 8.69
CA LYS A 72 -12.63 -4.87 8.23
C LYS A 72 -11.65 -4.20 9.20
N ASP A 73 -11.85 -4.43 10.48
CA ASP A 73 -11.08 -3.83 11.55
C ASP A 73 -9.69 -4.49 11.76
N ALA A 74 -8.92 -3.92 12.68
CA ALA A 74 -7.58 -4.42 12.97
C ALA A 74 -7.58 -5.84 13.55
N GLN A 75 -8.59 -6.23 14.35
CA GLN A 75 -8.70 -7.59 14.89
C GLN A 75 -9.03 -8.63 13.82
N TRP A 76 -9.87 -8.26 12.86
CA TRP A 76 -10.14 -9.11 11.70
C TRP A 76 -8.88 -9.31 10.86
N ALA A 77 -8.15 -8.21 10.58
CA ALA A 77 -6.95 -8.27 9.76
C ALA A 77 -5.79 -9.02 10.42
N GLU A 78 -5.60 -8.88 11.73
CA GLU A 78 -4.58 -9.59 12.50
C GLU A 78 -4.59 -11.09 12.23
N LYS A 79 -5.78 -11.70 12.21
CA LYS A 79 -5.95 -13.14 11.98
C LYS A 79 -5.49 -13.57 10.57
N ILE A 80 -5.47 -12.66 9.62
CA ILE A 80 -5.13 -12.92 8.22
C ILE A 80 -3.70 -12.51 7.92
N CYS A 81 -3.32 -11.30 8.30
CA CYS A 81 -2.02 -10.73 7.94
C CYS A 81 -0.91 -11.04 8.95
N GLY A 82 -1.25 -11.56 10.14
CA GLY A 82 -0.27 -11.90 11.17
C GLY A 82 0.36 -10.71 11.88
N ILE A 83 -0.14 -9.49 11.63
CA ILE A 83 0.30 -8.28 12.32
C ILE A 83 -0.66 -8.00 13.47
N ASP A 84 -0.11 -7.78 14.64
CA ASP A 84 -0.88 -7.42 15.84
C ASP A 84 -1.80 -6.21 15.61
N ALA A 85 -3.03 -6.29 16.11
CA ALA A 85 -4.06 -5.28 15.87
C ALA A 85 -3.67 -3.87 16.37
N ASP A 86 -2.94 -3.78 17.48
CA ASP A 86 -2.49 -2.49 17.99
C ASP A 86 -1.36 -1.90 17.12
N THR A 87 -0.50 -2.75 16.57
CA THR A 87 0.50 -2.35 15.57
C THR A 87 -0.17 -1.79 14.30
N ILE A 88 -1.26 -2.40 13.82
CA ILE A 88 -2.03 -1.91 12.67
C ILE A 88 -2.62 -0.53 12.96
N ARG A 89 -3.25 -0.35 14.12
CA ARG A 89 -3.82 0.95 14.52
C ARG A 89 -2.76 2.03 14.67
N GLU A 90 -1.64 1.69 15.29
CA GLU A 90 -0.52 2.62 15.45
C GLU A 90 0.07 3.02 14.09
N LEU A 91 0.19 2.10 13.15
CA LEU A 91 0.63 2.40 11.79
C LEU A 91 -0.33 3.39 11.09
N ALA A 92 -1.64 3.19 11.22
CA ALA A 92 -2.64 4.11 10.67
C ALA A 92 -2.52 5.51 11.27
N ARG A 93 -2.33 5.63 12.59
CA ARG A 93 -2.13 6.92 13.28
C ARG A 93 -0.83 7.60 12.82
N GLN A 94 0.26 6.85 12.67
CA GLN A 94 1.52 7.37 12.16
C GLN A 94 1.38 7.89 10.72
N MET A 95 0.67 7.16 9.86
CA MET A 95 0.38 7.60 8.49
C MET A 95 -0.40 8.92 8.45
N ALA A 96 -1.36 9.11 9.34
CA ALA A 96 -2.15 10.34 9.41
C ALA A 96 -1.40 11.49 10.11
N GLY A 97 -0.48 11.18 11.01
CA GLY A 97 0.25 12.16 11.82
C GLY A 97 1.36 12.92 11.08
N GLY A 98 1.67 12.54 9.83
CA GLY A 98 2.77 13.14 9.08
C GLY A 98 2.58 13.14 7.57
N ARG A 99 3.63 13.55 6.88
CA ARG A 99 3.69 13.44 5.42
C ARG A 99 3.97 11.98 5.04
N THR A 100 3.01 11.34 4.36
CA THR A 100 3.06 9.92 4.06
C THR A 100 2.98 9.67 2.56
N GLN A 101 3.96 8.96 2.03
CA GLN A 101 3.92 8.38 0.70
C GLN A 101 3.84 6.86 0.79
N ILE A 102 2.84 6.28 0.16
CA ILE A 102 2.65 4.84 0.11
C ILE A 102 3.35 4.32 -1.15
N ILE A 103 4.39 3.53 -0.98
CA ILE A 103 5.15 2.96 -2.11
C ILE A 103 4.97 1.45 -2.08
N ALA A 104 4.70 0.87 -3.25
CA ALA A 104 4.50 -0.55 -3.38
C ALA A 104 5.14 -1.12 -4.66
N GLY A 105 5.57 -2.38 -4.57
CA GLY A 105 6.10 -3.14 -5.69
C GLY A 105 4.98 -3.82 -6.51
N TRP A 106 5.33 -4.76 -7.36
CA TRP A 106 4.40 -5.48 -8.24
C TRP A 106 4.24 -6.95 -7.89
N CYS A 107 4.59 -7.33 -6.69
CA CYS A 107 4.60 -8.74 -6.27
C CYS A 107 3.24 -9.44 -6.40
N VAL A 108 2.14 -8.70 -6.24
CA VAL A 108 0.77 -9.24 -6.31
C VAL A 108 0.12 -9.15 -7.70
N GLN A 109 0.84 -8.67 -8.71
CA GLN A 109 0.29 -8.36 -10.04
C GLN A 109 -0.33 -9.56 -10.77
N ARG A 110 0.16 -10.78 -10.52
CA ARG A 110 -0.34 -12.01 -11.16
C ARG A 110 -1.08 -12.93 -10.19
N MET A 111 -1.54 -12.40 -9.07
CA MET A 111 -2.25 -13.16 -8.06
C MET A 111 -3.76 -13.01 -8.24
N GLN A 112 -4.50 -13.95 -7.70
CA GLN A 112 -5.95 -13.84 -7.64
C GLN A 112 -6.34 -12.57 -6.84
N HIS A 113 -7.18 -11.73 -7.44
CA HIS A 113 -7.59 -10.43 -6.88
C HIS A 113 -6.44 -9.46 -6.62
N GLY A 114 -5.29 -9.62 -7.29
CA GLY A 114 -4.13 -8.74 -7.12
C GLY A 114 -4.39 -7.27 -7.49
N GLU A 115 -5.39 -6.99 -8.33
CA GLU A 115 -5.85 -5.63 -8.66
C GLU A 115 -6.40 -4.88 -7.45
N GLN A 116 -6.97 -5.56 -6.46
CA GLN A 116 -7.52 -4.94 -5.26
C GLN A 116 -6.46 -4.23 -4.42
N TRP A 117 -5.27 -4.78 -4.40
CA TRP A 117 -4.13 -4.20 -3.71
C TRP A 117 -3.77 -2.80 -4.23
N ALA A 118 -3.67 -2.61 -5.54
CA ALA A 118 -3.37 -1.31 -6.14
C ALA A 118 -4.51 -0.30 -5.89
N TRP A 119 -5.74 -0.77 -5.94
CA TRP A 119 -6.91 0.04 -5.62
C TRP A 119 -6.89 0.54 -4.18
N MET A 120 -6.59 -0.33 -3.24
CA MET A 120 -6.52 0.03 -1.82
C MET A 120 -5.40 1.03 -1.51
N ILE A 121 -4.30 1.02 -2.25
CA ILE A 121 -3.26 2.06 -2.13
C ILE A 121 -3.83 3.44 -2.49
N VAL A 122 -4.59 3.52 -3.57
CA VAL A 122 -5.25 4.77 -3.97
C VAL A 122 -6.27 5.22 -2.93
N VAL A 123 -7.06 4.28 -2.38
CA VAL A 123 -8.03 4.56 -1.31
C VAL A 123 -7.34 5.15 -0.08
N LEU A 124 -6.28 4.50 0.42
CA LEU A 124 -5.53 4.99 1.58
C LEU A 124 -4.90 6.37 1.33
N ALA A 125 -4.28 6.57 0.17
CA ALA A 125 -3.69 7.85 -0.18
C ALA A 125 -4.75 8.98 -0.30
N SER A 126 -5.94 8.64 -0.81
CA SER A 126 -7.09 9.56 -0.86
C SER A 126 -7.61 9.89 0.52
N MET A 127 -7.74 8.89 1.40
CA MET A 127 -8.17 9.11 2.80
C MET A 127 -7.18 10.01 3.56
N LEU A 128 -5.89 9.93 3.28
CA LEU A 128 -4.88 10.81 3.86
C LEU A 128 -4.88 12.23 3.26
N GLY A 129 -5.56 12.46 2.13
CA GLY A 129 -5.65 13.77 1.48
C GLY A 129 -4.32 14.31 0.96
N GLN A 130 -3.33 13.45 0.70
CA GLN A 130 -1.97 13.88 0.39
C GLN A 130 -1.55 13.67 -1.06
N ILE A 131 -2.47 13.23 -1.93
CA ILE A 131 -2.20 13.08 -3.37
C ILE A 131 -1.93 14.46 -3.98
N GLY A 132 -0.81 14.57 -4.70
CA GLY A 132 -0.36 15.82 -5.31
C GLY A 132 0.48 16.70 -4.40
N LEU A 133 0.65 16.36 -3.13
CA LEU A 133 1.55 17.09 -2.23
C LEU A 133 2.97 16.52 -2.28
N PRO A 134 4.02 17.36 -2.23
CA PRO A 134 5.40 16.87 -2.20
C PRO A 134 5.66 15.90 -1.04
N GLY A 135 6.15 14.70 -1.35
CA GLY A 135 6.41 13.64 -0.37
C GLY A 135 5.17 12.94 0.17
N GLY A 136 3.98 13.20 -0.40
CA GLY A 136 2.73 12.53 -0.07
C GLY A 136 2.17 11.69 -1.22
N GLY A 137 1.01 11.08 -1.01
CA GLY A 137 0.31 10.31 -2.02
C GLY A 137 0.79 8.87 -2.15
N PHE A 138 0.82 8.34 -3.36
CA PHE A 138 1.19 6.96 -3.60
C PHE A 138 2.08 6.79 -4.84
N GLY A 139 2.74 5.65 -4.93
CA GLY A 139 3.50 5.24 -6.10
C GLY A 139 3.70 3.73 -6.15
N PHE A 140 3.66 3.18 -7.36
CA PHE A 140 4.02 1.79 -7.60
C PHE A 140 4.72 1.67 -8.96
N GLY A 141 5.63 0.71 -9.06
CA GLY A 141 6.36 0.48 -10.30
C GLY A 141 7.30 1.61 -10.73
N TRP A 142 7.77 2.44 -9.80
CA TRP A 142 8.60 3.60 -10.11
C TRP A 142 9.93 3.28 -10.79
N HIS A 143 10.42 2.09 -10.60
CA HIS A 143 11.61 1.57 -11.27
C HIS A 143 11.32 1.09 -12.70
N TYR A 144 10.05 1.15 -13.14
CA TYR A 144 9.61 0.69 -14.46
C TYR A 144 9.22 1.88 -15.34
N ASN A 145 9.79 1.97 -16.52
CA ASN A 145 9.44 2.96 -17.56
C ASN A 145 9.42 4.44 -17.10
N GLY A 146 10.20 4.79 -16.09
CA GLY A 146 10.23 6.16 -15.58
C GLY A 146 8.90 6.62 -14.98
N ALA A 147 8.02 5.71 -14.58
CA ALA A 147 6.77 6.03 -13.91
C ALA A 147 7.04 6.93 -12.70
N GLY A 148 6.34 8.03 -12.61
CA GLY A 148 6.51 9.01 -11.54
C GLY A 148 7.56 10.10 -11.80
N THR A 149 8.23 10.08 -12.96
CA THR A 149 9.17 11.16 -13.35
C THR A 149 8.65 11.89 -14.58
N PRO A 150 7.91 13.00 -14.43
CA PRO A 150 7.44 13.77 -15.57
C PRO A 150 8.60 14.23 -16.46
N GLY A 151 8.46 14.04 -17.76
CA GLY A 151 9.41 14.55 -18.76
C GLY A 151 10.68 13.73 -18.97
N ARG A 152 10.91 12.65 -18.22
CA ARG A 152 12.01 11.72 -18.49
C ARG A 152 11.49 10.49 -19.23
N LYS A 153 12.10 10.20 -20.40
CA LYS A 153 11.95 8.89 -21.02
C LYS A 153 12.57 7.86 -20.07
N GLY A 154 11.81 6.82 -19.72
CA GLY A 154 12.33 5.72 -18.94
C GLY A 154 13.56 5.13 -19.63
N ILE A 155 14.58 4.78 -18.87
CA ILE A 155 15.66 3.96 -19.36
C ILE A 155 15.05 2.59 -19.66
N ILE A 156 14.80 2.32 -20.93
CA ILE A 156 14.57 0.94 -21.38
C ILE A 156 15.94 0.29 -21.27
N LEU A 157 16.18 -0.43 -20.21
CA LEU A 157 17.25 -1.41 -20.23
C LEU A 157 16.86 -2.36 -21.36
N SER A 158 17.56 -2.25 -22.49
CA SER A 158 17.50 -3.26 -23.53
C SER A 158 17.65 -4.59 -22.81
N GLY A 159 16.63 -5.45 -22.92
CA GLY A 159 16.68 -6.74 -22.30
C GLY A 159 18.01 -7.38 -22.61
N PHE A 160 18.58 -8.11 -21.69
CA PHE A 160 19.75 -8.92 -21.97
C PHE A 160 19.43 -9.80 -23.15
N SER A 161 19.72 -9.32 -24.36
CA SER A 161 19.84 -10.16 -25.54
C SER A 161 21.18 -10.90 -25.45
N GLY A 162 21.40 -11.55 -24.32
CA GLY A 162 22.39 -12.55 -24.20
C GLY A 162 21.88 -13.73 -25.03
N SER A 163 22.44 -13.94 -26.19
CA SER A 163 22.47 -15.23 -26.81
C SER A 163 23.11 -16.19 -25.80
N THR A 164 22.29 -16.75 -24.93
CA THR A 164 22.66 -17.91 -24.17
C THR A 164 22.62 -19.06 -25.18
N THR A 165 23.72 -19.30 -25.83
CA THR A 165 24.00 -20.63 -26.38
C THR A 165 24.09 -21.56 -25.17
N VAL A 166 22.92 -22.02 -24.70
CA VAL A 166 22.88 -23.18 -23.81
C VAL A 166 23.27 -24.36 -24.70
N PRO A 167 24.39 -25.07 -24.45
CA PRO A 167 24.69 -26.27 -25.20
C PRO A 167 23.55 -27.25 -25.00
N PRO A 168 23.13 -27.97 -26.03
CA PRO A 168 22.09 -28.99 -25.88
C PRO A 168 22.60 -30.05 -24.90
N VAL A 169 21.73 -30.38 -23.94
CA VAL A 169 21.92 -31.46 -22.99
C VAL A 169 21.87 -32.79 -23.75
#